data_d5b40c237199abac5b813cf2dd4c1c08
#
_entry.id   d5b40c237199abac5b813cf2dd4c1c08
#
_cell.length_a   1.000
_cell.length_b   1.000
_cell.length_c   1.000
_cell.angle_alpha   90.00
_cell.angle_beta   90.00
_cell.angle_gamma   90.00
#
_symmetry.space_group_name_H-M   'P 1'
#
loop_
_entity.id
_entity.type
_entity.pdbx_description
1 polymer ?
#
loop_
_entity_poly.entity_id
_entity_poly.type
_entity_poly.pdbx_seq_one_letter_code
_entity_poly.pdbx_strand_id
1 'polypeptide(L)'
;MPPGNSALHTRICDLFGIRYPIVQTGMGWVSGARLTAATSAAGGMGILAAATMTVAELRQAIHDVKGRTNRPFGVNMRADQPDVEQRVDLIVRSGVRLASFAGPPRKDLVQKLKGAGVLTMPTVGAPRHAEKMAEWGVDAVIAQGHEGGGHTGPIPTSLLLPAVCQAVDIPVLGAGGFNSGRGLVAALAYGAQGIAMGTRFLLTRESTVPDNVKAAYLKAKLTDTVVTRAIDGDPQRVIQTEMVERLERTNPLLRLPRALANALAFRRLTKTSLGDLVREGLAMRKTRELTWAQLAMAANAPMLTRASMVEGRIEVGILPTGQVVGVIDELPTVAEVLEEIVREAEETLARLAA
;
A
#
# COMPACT_ATOMS: atom_id res chain seq x y z
N MET A 1 -32.45 1.75 -2.23
CA MET A 1 -31.24 2.44 -2.70
C MET A 1 -31.43 2.71 -4.19
N PRO A 2 -31.15 3.91 -4.74
CA PRO A 2 -31.19 4.09 -6.18
C PRO A 2 -30.14 3.14 -6.81
N PRO A 3 -30.42 2.56 -7.99
CA PRO A 3 -29.45 1.77 -8.71
C PRO A 3 -28.26 2.67 -9.04
N GLY A 4 -27.12 2.43 -8.38
CA GLY A 4 -25.87 3.07 -8.77
C GLY A 4 -25.60 2.80 -10.26
N ASN A 5 -24.95 3.73 -10.94
CA ASN A 5 -24.59 3.58 -12.34
C ASN A 5 -23.89 2.23 -12.56
N SER A 6 -24.49 1.35 -13.37
CA SER A 6 -24.00 -0.01 -13.59
C SER A 6 -22.55 -0.03 -14.12
N ALA A 7 -22.09 1.06 -14.76
CA ALA A 7 -20.73 1.21 -15.26
C ALA A 7 -19.65 1.30 -14.15
N LEU A 8 -20.01 1.69 -12.93
CA LEU A 8 -19.10 1.70 -11.78
C LEU A 8 -19.14 0.41 -10.96
N HIS A 9 -20.08 -0.50 -11.23
CA HIS A 9 -20.16 -1.80 -10.60
C HIS A 9 -19.36 -2.81 -11.44
N THR A 10 -18.12 -3.05 -11.07
CA THR A 10 -17.19 -3.92 -11.80
C THR A 10 -17.03 -5.29 -11.14
N ARG A 11 -16.37 -6.24 -11.80
CA ARG A 11 -16.07 -7.58 -11.26
C ARG A 11 -15.42 -7.55 -9.88
N ILE A 12 -14.65 -6.50 -9.56
CA ILE A 12 -14.00 -6.37 -8.25
C ILE A 12 -15.02 -6.10 -7.14
N CYS A 13 -16.12 -5.44 -7.45
CA CYS A 13 -17.20 -5.19 -6.48
C CYS A 13 -17.83 -6.51 -6.03
N ASP A 14 -18.16 -7.39 -6.96
CA ASP A 14 -18.72 -8.72 -6.67
C ASP A 14 -17.70 -9.62 -5.96
N LEU A 15 -16.46 -9.65 -6.47
CA LEU A 15 -15.40 -10.49 -5.93
C LEU A 15 -15.08 -10.14 -4.47
N PHE A 16 -14.99 -8.86 -4.15
CA PHE A 16 -14.64 -8.41 -2.80
C PHE A 16 -15.85 -8.23 -1.88
N GLY A 17 -17.06 -8.14 -2.43
CA GLY A 17 -18.29 -7.81 -1.67
C GLY A 17 -18.34 -6.34 -1.26
N ILE A 18 -17.86 -5.44 -2.10
CA ILE A 18 -17.81 -3.99 -1.88
C ILE A 18 -18.77 -3.26 -2.82
N ARG A 19 -19.17 -2.03 -2.43
CA ARG A 19 -20.09 -1.22 -3.23
C ARG A 19 -19.40 -0.48 -4.36
N TYR A 20 -18.20 0.03 -4.13
CA TYR A 20 -17.45 0.86 -5.05
C TYR A 20 -16.09 0.22 -5.38
N PRO A 21 -15.61 0.29 -6.63
CA PRO A 21 -14.34 -0.33 -7.05
C PRO A 21 -13.13 0.50 -6.59
N ILE A 22 -13.12 0.83 -5.31
CA ILE A 22 -12.13 1.70 -4.67
C ILE A 22 -11.49 0.97 -3.49
N VAL A 23 -10.16 0.90 -3.50
CA VAL A 23 -9.36 0.21 -2.47
C VAL A 23 -8.45 1.22 -1.77
N GLN A 24 -8.48 1.24 -0.44
CA GLN A 24 -7.45 1.87 0.38
C GLN A 24 -6.35 0.85 0.62
N THR A 25 -5.14 1.13 0.11
CA THR A 25 -3.99 0.22 0.19
C THR A 25 -3.43 0.09 1.61
N GLY A 26 -2.76 -1.03 1.89
CA GLY A 26 -2.02 -1.21 3.14
C GLY A 26 -0.75 -0.35 3.16
N MET A 27 -0.77 0.73 3.92
CA MET A 27 0.36 1.64 4.14
C MET A 27 0.93 1.41 5.54
N GLY A 28 2.19 0.99 5.63
CA GLY A 28 2.86 0.78 6.92
C GLY A 28 2.78 2.03 7.81
N TRP A 29 2.48 1.84 9.10
CA TRP A 29 2.28 2.89 10.10
C TRP A 29 1.05 3.81 9.89
N VAL A 30 0.33 3.69 8.77
CA VAL A 30 -0.81 4.55 8.40
C VAL A 30 -2.13 3.80 8.42
N SER A 31 -2.18 2.65 7.73
CA SER A 31 -3.41 1.87 7.53
C SER A 31 -3.73 1.01 8.76
N GLY A 32 -4.12 1.67 9.85
CA GLY A 32 -4.59 1.04 11.08
C GLY A 32 -6.09 0.71 11.04
N ALA A 33 -6.61 0.19 12.16
CA ALA A 33 -7.99 -0.29 12.26
C ALA A 33 -9.04 0.79 11.96
N ARG A 34 -8.81 2.04 12.40
CA ARG A 34 -9.74 3.16 12.19
C ARG A 34 -9.92 3.47 10.70
N LEU A 35 -8.83 3.64 9.97
CA LEU A 35 -8.85 3.96 8.53
C LEU A 35 -9.43 2.79 7.72
N THR A 36 -8.98 1.56 8.00
CA THR A 36 -9.47 0.34 7.36
C THR A 36 -10.98 0.17 7.52
N ALA A 37 -11.48 0.30 8.75
CA ALA A 37 -12.90 0.14 9.04
C ALA A 37 -13.75 1.24 8.39
N ALA A 38 -13.29 2.49 8.40
CA ALA A 38 -13.99 3.60 7.79
C ALA A 38 -14.12 3.42 6.27
N THR A 39 -13.05 2.96 5.59
CA THR A 39 -13.11 2.68 4.15
C THR A 39 -14.08 1.55 3.81
N SER A 40 -14.04 0.47 4.59
CA SER A 40 -14.98 -0.64 4.40
C SER A 40 -16.42 -0.24 4.67
N ALA A 41 -16.67 0.54 5.73
CA ALA A 41 -18.01 1.04 6.07
C ALA A 41 -18.57 1.98 4.99
N ALA A 42 -17.71 2.80 4.36
CA ALA A 42 -18.09 3.71 3.27
C ALA A 42 -18.35 2.99 1.94
N GLY A 43 -18.09 1.69 1.84
CA GLY A 43 -18.40 0.87 0.66
C GLY A 43 -17.22 0.57 -0.26
N GLY A 44 -15.99 0.96 0.10
CA GLY A 44 -14.76 0.51 -0.53
C GLY A 44 -14.16 -0.72 0.15
N MET A 45 -12.91 -1.07 -0.19
CA MET A 45 -12.12 -2.10 0.48
C MET A 45 -11.03 -1.44 1.32
N GLY A 46 -11.16 -1.44 2.63
CA GLY A 46 -10.08 -1.05 3.54
C GLY A 46 -9.07 -2.19 3.71
N ILE A 47 -7.78 -1.88 3.69
CA ILE A 47 -6.70 -2.85 3.88
C ILE A 47 -5.82 -2.45 5.06
N LEU A 48 -5.79 -3.30 6.08
CA LEU A 48 -4.96 -3.17 7.27
C LEU A 48 -3.49 -3.47 6.94
N ALA A 49 -2.55 -2.61 7.34
CA ALA A 49 -1.13 -2.81 7.06
C ALA A 49 -0.44 -3.61 8.17
N ALA A 50 -0.27 -4.91 7.97
CA ALA A 50 0.30 -5.79 8.98
C ALA A 50 1.84 -5.82 9.02
N ALA A 51 2.54 -5.36 7.98
CA ALA A 51 4.00 -5.49 7.89
C ALA A 51 4.77 -4.81 9.03
N THR A 52 4.18 -3.79 9.66
CA THR A 52 4.78 -3.04 10.78
C THR A 52 4.22 -3.44 12.15
N MET A 53 3.39 -4.48 12.22
CA MET A 53 2.76 -4.98 13.43
C MET A 53 3.38 -6.32 13.84
N THR A 54 3.43 -6.62 15.13
CA THR A 54 3.60 -7.98 15.65
C THR A 54 2.32 -8.79 15.39
N VAL A 55 2.39 -10.12 15.49
CA VAL A 55 1.18 -10.99 15.35
C VAL A 55 0.12 -10.66 16.40
N ALA A 56 0.53 -10.27 17.61
CA ALA A 56 -0.40 -9.87 18.68
C ALA A 56 -1.10 -8.55 18.35
N GLU A 57 -0.36 -7.55 17.87
CA GLU A 57 -0.92 -6.26 17.40
C GLU A 57 -1.84 -6.45 16.20
N LEU A 58 -1.47 -7.31 15.24
CA LEU A 58 -2.32 -7.63 14.10
C LEU A 58 -3.65 -8.27 14.56
N ARG A 59 -3.59 -9.20 15.53
CA ARG A 59 -4.81 -9.81 16.10
C ARG A 59 -5.72 -8.76 16.72
N GLN A 60 -5.15 -7.84 17.51
CA GLN A 60 -5.92 -6.76 18.13
C GLN A 60 -6.49 -5.82 17.06
N ALA A 61 -5.69 -5.44 16.06
CA ALA A 61 -6.15 -4.57 14.98
C ALA A 61 -7.29 -5.20 14.14
N ILE A 62 -7.23 -6.50 13.85
CA ILE A 62 -8.33 -7.24 13.20
C ILE A 62 -9.59 -7.21 14.09
N HIS A 63 -9.45 -7.43 15.39
CA HIS A 63 -10.55 -7.34 16.35
C HIS A 63 -11.18 -5.94 16.34
N ASP A 64 -10.35 -4.90 16.37
CA ASP A 64 -10.78 -3.50 16.36
C ASP A 64 -11.49 -3.11 15.06
N VAL A 65 -11.05 -3.62 13.89
CA VAL A 65 -11.77 -3.42 12.62
C VAL A 65 -13.16 -4.05 12.71
N LYS A 66 -13.25 -5.29 13.17
CA LYS A 66 -14.53 -6.02 13.32
C LYS A 66 -15.48 -5.37 14.33
N GLY A 67 -14.95 -4.75 15.37
CA GLY A 67 -15.74 -3.97 16.32
C GLY A 67 -16.32 -2.67 15.75
N ARG A 68 -15.78 -2.18 14.61
CA ARG A 68 -16.19 -0.92 13.96
C ARG A 68 -17.05 -1.13 12.73
N THR A 69 -16.93 -2.27 12.04
CA THR A 69 -17.69 -2.57 10.83
C THR A 69 -17.88 -4.08 10.64
N ASN A 70 -19.01 -4.46 10.07
CA ASN A 70 -19.31 -5.81 9.59
C ASN A 70 -19.01 -5.99 8.09
N ARG A 71 -18.50 -4.94 7.42
CA ARG A 71 -18.16 -4.98 6.01
C ARG A 71 -16.83 -5.70 5.78
N PRO A 72 -16.63 -6.30 4.59
CA PRO A 72 -15.37 -6.97 4.26
C PRO A 72 -14.18 -5.99 4.30
N PHE A 73 -13.03 -6.51 4.73
CA PHE A 73 -11.76 -5.80 4.72
C PHE A 73 -10.61 -6.75 4.39
N GLY A 74 -9.46 -6.18 4.05
CA GLY A 74 -8.25 -6.92 3.74
C GLY A 74 -7.15 -6.70 4.78
N VAL A 75 -6.12 -7.56 4.69
CA VAL A 75 -4.85 -7.42 5.44
C VAL A 75 -3.70 -7.46 4.45
N ASN A 76 -2.82 -6.46 4.50
CA ASN A 76 -1.59 -6.41 3.71
C ASN A 76 -0.41 -6.97 4.52
N MET A 77 0.39 -7.84 3.89
CA MET A 77 1.56 -8.45 4.49
C MET A 77 2.73 -8.54 3.50
N ARG A 78 3.90 -8.92 4.01
CA ARG A 78 5.06 -9.30 3.21
C ARG A 78 5.29 -10.81 3.34
N ALA A 79 5.59 -11.47 2.22
CA ALA A 79 5.82 -12.91 2.20
C ALA A 79 7.20 -13.34 2.76
N ASP A 80 8.11 -12.39 2.92
CA ASP A 80 9.47 -12.59 3.44
C ASP A 80 9.58 -12.40 4.97
N GLN A 81 8.47 -12.14 5.66
CA GLN A 81 8.48 -12.02 7.14
C GLN A 81 8.64 -13.39 7.80
N PRO A 82 9.44 -13.50 8.89
CA PRO A 82 9.68 -14.78 9.58
C PRO A 82 8.41 -15.42 10.13
N ASP A 83 7.44 -14.60 10.51
CA ASP A 83 6.16 -14.98 11.10
C ASP A 83 4.99 -15.01 10.11
N VAL A 84 5.28 -15.03 8.79
CA VAL A 84 4.26 -14.96 7.74
C VAL A 84 3.23 -16.10 7.83
N GLU A 85 3.65 -17.31 8.17
CA GLU A 85 2.73 -18.44 8.36
C GLU A 85 1.72 -18.19 9.48
N GLN A 86 2.20 -17.64 10.62
CA GLN A 86 1.33 -17.31 11.75
C GLN A 86 0.32 -16.20 11.37
N ARG A 87 0.75 -15.24 10.51
CA ARG A 87 -0.12 -14.17 9.99
C ARG A 87 -1.18 -14.74 9.06
N VAL A 88 -0.80 -15.63 8.16
CA VAL A 88 -1.73 -16.34 7.27
C VAL A 88 -2.76 -17.12 8.10
N ASP A 89 -2.31 -17.90 9.09
CA ASP A 89 -3.21 -18.64 9.98
C ASP A 89 -4.17 -17.73 10.76
N LEU A 90 -3.68 -16.56 11.19
CA LEU A 90 -4.51 -15.57 11.88
C LEU A 90 -5.56 -14.98 10.93
N ILE A 91 -5.19 -14.63 9.70
CA ILE A 91 -6.09 -14.12 8.66
C ILE A 91 -7.21 -15.12 8.36
N VAL A 92 -6.85 -16.38 8.14
CA VAL A 92 -7.79 -17.47 7.88
C VAL A 92 -8.76 -17.65 9.05
N ARG A 93 -8.22 -17.84 10.27
CA ARG A 93 -9.05 -18.05 11.48
C ARG A 93 -9.93 -16.84 11.82
N SER A 94 -9.50 -15.65 11.44
CA SER A 94 -10.27 -14.44 11.65
C SER A 94 -11.31 -14.16 10.57
N GLY A 95 -11.42 -14.97 9.50
CA GLY A 95 -12.37 -14.74 8.42
C GLY A 95 -12.17 -13.41 7.71
N VAL A 96 -10.91 -12.97 7.56
CA VAL A 96 -10.56 -11.80 6.76
C VAL A 96 -10.84 -12.10 5.29
N ARG A 97 -11.44 -11.17 4.56
CA ARG A 97 -11.87 -11.41 3.18
C ARG A 97 -10.72 -11.50 2.19
N LEU A 98 -9.68 -10.69 2.37
CA LEU A 98 -8.63 -10.46 1.38
C LEU A 98 -7.24 -10.41 2.04
N ALA A 99 -6.29 -11.15 1.50
CA ALA A 99 -4.86 -11.02 1.77
C ALA A 99 -4.19 -10.27 0.62
N SER A 100 -3.67 -9.07 0.90
CA SER A 100 -2.88 -8.27 -0.04
C SER A 100 -1.39 -8.44 0.26
N PHE A 101 -0.54 -8.33 -0.77
CA PHE A 101 0.91 -8.47 -0.60
C PHE A 101 1.65 -7.27 -1.16
N ALA A 102 2.51 -6.68 -0.33
CA ALA A 102 3.48 -5.68 -0.74
C ALA A 102 4.70 -6.38 -1.40
N GLY A 103 4.61 -6.61 -2.68
CA GLY A 103 5.57 -7.42 -3.45
C GLY A 103 5.10 -8.84 -3.74
N PRO A 104 5.96 -9.69 -4.33
CA PRO A 104 5.57 -11.03 -4.75
C PRO A 104 5.27 -11.93 -3.53
N PRO A 105 4.10 -12.60 -3.48
CA PRO A 105 3.83 -13.63 -2.50
C PRO A 105 4.67 -14.90 -2.78
N ARG A 106 4.58 -15.86 -1.88
CA ARG A 106 5.02 -17.26 -2.12
C ARG A 106 3.82 -18.06 -2.65
N LYS A 107 4.08 -18.99 -3.61
CA LYS A 107 3.03 -19.79 -4.23
C LYS A 107 2.27 -20.66 -3.21
N ASP A 108 2.99 -21.23 -2.24
CA ASP A 108 2.41 -22.04 -1.16
C ASP A 108 1.45 -21.23 -0.27
N LEU A 109 1.77 -19.97 0.02
CA LEU A 109 0.89 -19.07 0.79
C LEU A 109 -0.38 -18.70 0.00
N VAL A 110 -0.26 -18.45 -1.31
CA VAL A 110 -1.41 -18.22 -2.19
C VAL A 110 -2.35 -19.40 -2.17
N GLN A 111 -1.81 -20.62 -2.30
CA GLN A 111 -2.61 -21.84 -2.29
C GLN A 111 -3.27 -22.12 -0.95
N LYS A 112 -2.56 -21.88 0.15
CA LYS A 112 -3.10 -22.00 1.51
C LYS A 112 -4.27 -21.05 1.75
N LEU A 113 -4.12 -19.78 1.37
CA LEU A 113 -5.18 -18.77 1.49
C LEU A 113 -6.40 -19.12 0.62
N LYS A 114 -6.16 -19.47 -0.63
CA LYS A 114 -7.22 -19.88 -1.57
C LYS A 114 -7.99 -21.13 -1.07
N GLY A 115 -7.29 -22.12 -0.57
CA GLY A 115 -7.91 -23.30 0.04
C GLY A 115 -8.78 -22.99 1.25
N ALA A 116 -8.52 -21.87 1.92
CA ALA A 116 -9.31 -21.36 3.05
C ALA A 116 -10.40 -20.34 2.64
N GLY A 117 -10.58 -20.07 1.34
CA GLY A 117 -11.57 -19.10 0.84
C GLY A 117 -11.18 -17.63 1.04
N VAL A 118 -9.91 -17.35 1.35
CA VAL A 118 -9.38 -15.99 1.47
C VAL A 118 -8.85 -15.57 0.10
N LEU A 119 -9.34 -14.45 -0.41
CA LEU A 119 -8.90 -13.87 -1.68
C LEU A 119 -7.47 -13.34 -1.57
N THR A 120 -6.74 -13.35 -2.70
CA THR A 120 -5.35 -12.91 -2.75
C THR A 120 -5.16 -11.82 -3.80
N MET A 121 -4.42 -10.74 -3.44
CA MET A 121 -4.18 -9.59 -4.30
C MET A 121 -2.77 -9.02 -4.08
N PRO A 122 -1.77 -9.47 -4.83
CA PRO A 122 -0.43 -8.87 -4.81
C PRO A 122 -0.34 -7.59 -5.64
N THR A 123 0.66 -6.75 -5.31
CA THR A 123 1.06 -5.60 -6.12
C THR A 123 2.10 -6.01 -7.14
N VAL A 124 1.93 -5.56 -8.39
CA VAL A 124 2.81 -5.84 -9.53
C VAL A 124 3.28 -4.55 -10.20
N GLY A 125 4.49 -4.57 -10.75
CA GLY A 125 5.10 -3.43 -11.46
C GLY A 125 5.48 -3.76 -12.91
N ALA A 126 5.02 -4.91 -13.46
CA ALA A 126 5.24 -5.29 -14.87
C ALA A 126 4.22 -6.36 -15.31
N PRO A 127 3.86 -6.46 -16.62
CA PRO A 127 2.95 -7.50 -17.13
C PRO A 127 3.38 -8.92 -16.76
N ARG A 128 4.64 -9.28 -16.97
CA ARG A 128 5.19 -10.59 -16.61
C ARG A 128 4.99 -10.98 -15.13
N HIS A 129 4.92 -9.98 -14.23
CA HIS A 129 4.64 -10.24 -12.83
C HIS A 129 3.17 -10.61 -12.63
N ALA A 130 2.27 -9.96 -13.35
CA ALA A 130 0.84 -10.26 -13.30
C ALA A 130 0.54 -11.66 -13.88
N GLU A 131 1.14 -12.00 -15.02
CA GLU A 131 1.06 -13.34 -15.64
C GLU A 131 1.46 -14.43 -14.66
N LYS A 132 2.63 -14.28 -14.02
CA LYS A 132 3.11 -15.22 -13.00
C LYS A 132 2.17 -15.31 -11.81
N MET A 133 1.57 -14.21 -11.36
CA MET A 133 0.60 -14.23 -10.26
C MET A 133 -0.69 -14.94 -10.69
N ALA A 134 -1.17 -14.71 -11.91
CA ALA A 134 -2.33 -15.40 -12.46
C ALA A 134 -2.10 -16.92 -12.57
N GLU A 135 -0.92 -17.35 -13.02
CA GLU A 135 -0.52 -18.77 -13.03
C GLU A 135 -0.52 -19.40 -11.63
N TRP A 136 -0.22 -18.63 -10.59
CA TRP A 136 -0.28 -19.10 -9.20
C TRP A 136 -1.69 -19.13 -8.63
N GLY A 137 -2.66 -18.59 -9.38
CA GLY A 137 -4.08 -18.61 -9.05
C GLY A 137 -4.50 -17.50 -8.08
N VAL A 138 -3.81 -16.33 -8.09
CA VAL A 138 -4.29 -15.15 -7.35
C VAL A 138 -5.61 -14.64 -7.93
N ASP A 139 -6.42 -13.98 -7.11
CA ASP A 139 -7.78 -13.59 -7.47
C ASP A 139 -7.83 -12.21 -8.15
N ALA A 140 -6.87 -11.34 -7.86
CA ALA A 140 -6.72 -10.01 -8.47
C ALA A 140 -5.27 -9.52 -8.32
N VAL A 141 -4.91 -8.44 -9.04
CA VAL A 141 -3.61 -7.76 -8.87
C VAL A 141 -3.79 -6.24 -8.80
N ILE A 142 -2.87 -5.56 -8.10
CA ILE A 142 -2.71 -4.11 -8.15
C ILE A 142 -1.54 -3.79 -9.09
N ALA A 143 -1.79 -3.10 -10.20
CA ALA A 143 -0.75 -2.56 -11.07
C ALA A 143 -0.34 -1.17 -10.57
N GLN A 144 0.82 -1.08 -9.90
CA GLN A 144 1.32 0.18 -9.34
C GLN A 144 2.33 0.81 -10.28
N GLY A 145 1.97 1.96 -10.86
CA GLY A 145 2.84 2.75 -11.72
C GLY A 145 3.84 3.62 -10.95
N HIS A 146 4.71 4.28 -11.71
CA HIS A 146 5.82 5.09 -11.20
C HIS A 146 5.38 6.22 -10.27
N GLU A 147 4.19 6.78 -10.45
CA GLU A 147 3.61 7.85 -9.63
C GLU A 147 3.21 7.40 -8.22
N GLY A 148 3.26 6.09 -7.95
CA GLY A 148 2.99 5.53 -6.64
C GLY A 148 3.96 5.99 -5.56
N GLY A 149 3.49 6.03 -4.31
CA GLY A 149 4.27 6.40 -3.14
C GLY A 149 4.99 5.20 -2.51
N GLY A 150 6.04 5.46 -1.75
CA GLY A 150 6.91 4.42 -1.20
C GLY A 150 7.66 3.69 -2.32
N HIS A 151 7.89 2.40 -2.17
CA HIS A 151 8.56 1.60 -3.20
C HIS A 151 7.78 1.64 -4.51
N THR A 152 8.43 2.02 -5.60
CA THR A 152 7.80 2.18 -6.92
C THR A 152 8.70 1.68 -8.05
N GLY A 153 8.05 1.24 -9.14
CA GLY A 153 8.74 0.85 -10.37
C GLY A 153 9.01 2.03 -11.31
N PRO A 154 9.69 1.80 -12.42
CA PRO A 154 10.03 2.86 -13.37
C PRO A 154 8.93 3.15 -14.42
N ILE A 155 7.89 2.31 -14.53
CA ILE A 155 6.89 2.41 -15.59
C ILE A 155 5.75 3.32 -15.15
N PRO A 156 5.43 4.40 -15.90
CA PRO A 156 4.27 5.25 -15.63
C PRO A 156 2.96 4.48 -15.65
N THR A 157 2.00 4.90 -14.82
CA THR A 157 0.69 4.24 -14.68
C THR A 157 -0.06 4.14 -16.01
N SER A 158 -0.01 5.18 -16.85
CA SER A 158 -0.67 5.23 -18.14
C SER A 158 -0.16 4.19 -19.15
N LEU A 159 1.04 3.67 -18.98
CA LEU A 159 1.62 2.60 -19.80
C LEU A 159 1.51 1.25 -19.13
N LEU A 160 1.75 1.19 -17.81
CA LEU A 160 1.74 -0.06 -17.06
C LEU A 160 0.34 -0.67 -17.00
N LEU A 161 -0.68 0.16 -16.67
CA LEU A 161 -2.02 -0.33 -16.38
C LEU A 161 -2.66 -1.03 -17.60
N PRO A 162 -2.73 -0.43 -18.80
CA PRO A 162 -3.29 -1.12 -19.96
C PRO A 162 -2.47 -2.35 -20.36
N ALA A 163 -1.14 -2.31 -20.24
CA ALA A 163 -0.28 -3.46 -20.55
C ALA A 163 -0.53 -4.64 -19.58
N VAL A 164 -0.75 -4.38 -18.29
CA VAL A 164 -1.11 -5.43 -17.32
C VAL A 164 -2.52 -5.96 -17.59
N CYS A 165 -3.49 -5.08 -17.89
CA CYS A 165 -4.86 -5.49 -18.22
C CYS A 165 -4.94 -6.38 -19.46
N GLN A 166 -4.06 -6.17 -20.44
CA GLN A 166 -3.97 -7.00 -21.64
C GLN A 166 -3.29 -8.36 -21.39
N ALA A 167 -2.43 -8.45 -20.38
CA ALA A 167 -1.63 -9.63 -20.11
C ALA A 167 -2.37 -10.71 -19.28
N VAL A 168 -3.47 -10.35 -18.57
CA VAL A 168 -4.16 -11.27 -17.65
C VAL A 168 -5.67 -11.10 -17.70
N ASP A 169 -6.40 -12.20 -17.49
CA ASP A 169 -7.87 -12.20 -17.39
C ASP A 169 -8.40 -11.95 -15.96
N ILE A 170 -7.52 -12.02 -14.95
CA ILE A 170 -7.92 -11.71 -13.57
C ILE A 170 -8.12 -10.21 -13.39
N PRO A 171 -8.99 -9.76 -12.45
CA PRO A 171 -9.20 -8.35 -12.18
C PRO A 171 -7.91 -7.60 -11.86
N VAL A 172 -7.72 -6.43 -12.49
CA VAL A 172 -6.59 -5.52 -12.25
C VAL A 172 -7.12 -4.22 -11.65
N LEU A 173 -6.46 -3.74 -10.58
CA LEU A 173 -6.68 -2.40 -10.03
C LEU A 173 -5.50 -1.50 -10.39
N GLY A 174 -5.79 -0.27 -10.81
CA GLY A 174 -4.76 0.74 -11.04
C GLY A 174 -4.33 1.42 -9.75
N ALA A 175 -3.02 1.58 -9.54
CA ALA A 175 -2.46 2.34 -8.42
C ALA A 175 -1.34 3.27 -8.89
N GLY A 176 -1.18 4.42 -8.22
CA GLY A 176 -0.25 5.47 -8.60
C GLY A 176 -0.94 6.55 -9.43
N GLY A 177 -0.98 7.78 -8.89
CA GLY A 177 -1.59 8.94 -9.55
C GLY A 177 -3.11 9.10 -9.43
N PHE A 178 -3.81 8.20 -8.75
CA PHE A 178 -5.26 8.25 -8.59
C PHE A 178 -5.70 8.95 -7.30
N ASN A 179 -6.71 9.85 -7.39
CA ASN A 179 -7.32 10.55 -6.26
C ASN A 179 -8.74 11.04 -6.53
N SER A 180 -9.29 10.84 -7.74
CA SER A 180 -10.52 11.50 -8.21
C SER A 180 -11.38 10.54 -9.04
N GLY A 181 -12.64 10.93 -9.29
CA GLY A 181 -13.55 10.18 -10.14
C GLY A 181 -13.10 10.13 -11.61
N ARG A 182 -12.48 11.20 -12.12
CA ARG A 182 -11.85 11.19 -13.45
C ARG A 182 -10.74 10.15 -13.53
N GLY A 183 -9.95 10.03 -12.46
CA GLY A 183 -8.92 9.00 -12.35
C GLY A 183 -9.51 7.60 -12.37
N LEU A 184 -10.64 7.37 -11.67
CA LEU A 184 -11.36 6.10 -11.73
C LEU A 184 -11.84 5.78 -13.15
N VAL A 185 -12.49 6.72 -13.83
CA VAL A 185 -12.94 6.54 -15.22
C VAL A 185 -11.78 6.25 -16.16
N ALA A 186 -10.65 6.96 -16.02
CA ALA A 186 -9.44 6.69 -16.81
C ALA A 186 -8.89 5.28 -16.58
N ALA A 187 -8.87 4.82 -15.31
CA ALA A 187 -8.45 3.45 -15.00
C ALA A 187 -9.37 2.41 -15.64
N LEU A 188 -10.71 2.61 -15.59
CA LEU A 188 -11.68 1.74 -16.25
C LEU A 188 -11.47 1.73 -17.79
N ALA A 189 -11.20 2.89 -18.39
CA ALA A 189 -10.89 3.00 -19.83
C ALA A 189 -9.59 2.26 -20.22
N TYR A 190 -8.63 2.15 -19.32
CA TYR A 190 -7.43 1.31 -19.51
C TYR A 190 -7.70 -0.20 -19.33
N GLY A 191 -8.92 -0.61 -18.98
CA GLY A 191 -9.31 -2.00 -18.75
C GLY A 191 -9.23 -2.47 -17.30
N ALA A 192 -8.86 -1.57 -16.38
CA ALA A 192 -8.86 -1.90 -14.95
C ALA A 192 -10.29 -2.11 -14.42
N GLN A 193 -10.41 -2.78 -13.30
CA GLN A 193 -11.68 -3.05 -12.62
C GLN A 193 -11.91 -2.12 -11.41
N GLY A 194 -11.00 -1.16 -11.17
CA GLY A 194 -11.05 -0.18 -10.10
C GLY A 194 -9.70 0.45 -9.83
N ILE A 195 -9.62 1.23 -8.76
CA ILE A 195 -8.41 1.93 -8.32
C ILE A 195 -8.02 1.60 -6.89
N ALA A 196 -6.72 1.63 -6.64
CA ALA A 196 -6.14 1.45 -5.31
C ALA A 196 -5.32 2.71 -4.96
N MET A 197 -5.63 3.33 -3.82
CA MET A 197 -5.05 4.61 -3.43
C MET A 197 -4.39 4.52 -2.04
N GLY A 198 -3.24 5.20 -1.90
CA GLY A 198 -2.56 5.38 -0.62
C GLY A 198 -2.70 6.82 -0.13
N THR A 199 -2.01 7.76 -0.78
CA THR A 199 -1.86 9.16 -0.36
C THR A 199 -3.21 9.86 -0.13
N ARG A 200 -4.23 9.61 -0.98
CA ARG A 200 -5.56 10.19 -0.77
C ARG A 200 -6.18 9.76 0.57
N PHE A 201 -6.04 8.49 0.93
CA PHE A 201 -6.54 7.98 2.21
C PHE A 201 -5.67 8.35 3.41
N LEU A 202 -4.35 8.51 3.22
CA LEU A 202 -3.46 9.09 4.24
C LEU A 202 -3.95 10.49 4.64
N LEU A 203 -4.42 11.27 3.67
CA LEU A 203 -4.93 12.63 3.86
C LEU A 203 -6.45 12.62 4.11
N THR A 204 -6.87 11.88 5.14
CA THR A 204 -8.26 11.86 5.64
C THR A 204 -8.29 12.07 7.16
N ARG A 205 -9.47 12.39 7.69
CA ARG A 205 -9.67 12.59 9.14
C ARG A 205 -9.52 11.29 9.94
N GLU A 206 -9.76 10.13 9.33
CA GLU A 206 -9.63 8.82 9.97
C GLU A 206 -8.19 8.31 10.00
N SER A 207 -7.31 8.84 9.18
CA SER A 207 -5.88 8.56 9.29
C SER A 207 -5.32 9.09 10.61
N THR A 208 -4.54 8.26 11.29
CA THR A 208 -3.91 8.61 12.58
C THR A 208 -2.55 9.28 12.44
N VAL A 209 -2.14 9.60 11.21
CA VAL A 209 -0.92 10.38 10.93
C VAL A 209 -1.01 11.73 11.64
N PRO A 210 0.04 12.19 12.32
CA PRO A 210 0.05 13.47 13.05
C PRO A 210 -0.30 14.67 12.16
N ASP A 211 -1.00 15.67 12.73
CA ASP A 211 -1.52 16.81 11.97
C ASP A 211 -0.41 17.66 11.34
N ASN A 212 0.75 17.81 12.00
CA ASN A 212 1.90 18.50 11.44
C ASN A 212 2.45 17.79 10.19
N VAL A 213 2.37 16.48 10.16
CA VAL A 213 2.77 15.67 8.99
C VAL A 213 1.74 15.83 7.87
N LYS A 214 0.44 15.72 8.16
CA LYS A 214 -0.61 15.99 7.17
C LYS A 214 -0.49 17.39 6.59
N ALA A 215 -0.20 18.39 7.43
CA ALA A 215 0.04 19.76 6.96
C ALA A 215 1.24 19.90 6.02
N ALA A 216 2.30 19.09 6.22
CA ALA A 216 3.43 19.05 5.29
C ALA A 216 3.04 18.43 3.94
N TYR A 217 2.21 17.38 3.94
CA TYR A 217 1.68 16.80 2.71
C TYR A 217 0.80 17.76 1.93
N LEU A 218 -0.12 18.49 2.60
CA LEU A 218 -1.01 19.46 1.96
C LEU A 218 -0.30 20.67 1.34
N LYS A 219 0.94 20.94 1.76
CA LYS A 219 1.77 22.01 1.17
C LYS A 219 2.57 21.55 -0.04
N ALA A 220 2.71 20.24 -0.23
CA ALA A 220 3.53 19.69 -1.31
C ALA A 220 2.87 19.88 -2.68
N LYS A 221 3.67 20.18 -3.68
CA LYS A 221 3.28 20.33 -5.08
C LYS A 221 3.60 19.06 -5.88
N LEU A 222 3.11 18.96 -7.10
CA LEU A 222 3.37 17.84 -8.02
C LEU A 222 4.87 17.59 -8.24
N THR A 223 5.69 18.64 -8.16
CA THR A 223 7.15 18.60 -8.38
C THR A 223 7.96 18.34 -7.12
N ASP A 224 7.34 18.36 -5.94
CA ASP A 224 8.04 18.28 -4.66
C ASP A 224 8.30 16.83 -4.20
N THR A 225 8.12 15.86 -5.09
CA THR A 225 8.43 14.47 -4.81
C THR A 225 9.67 14.00 -5.58
N VAL A 226 10.47 13.16 -4.96
CA VAL A 226 11.66 12.54 -5.56
C VAL A 226 11.59 11.03 -5.40
N VAL A 227 12.09 10.30 -6.41
CA VAL A 227 12.35 8.86 -6.29
C VAL A 227 13.82 8.67 -5.97
N THR A 228 14.11 8.15 -4.77
CA THR A 228 15.47 7.98 -4.27
C THR A 228 15.74 6.55 -3.84
N ARG A 229 17.01 6.12 -3.98
CA ARG A 229 17.55 4.85 -3.43
C ARG A 229 18.35 5.07 -2.15
N ALA A 230 18.43 6.32 -1.68
CA ALA A 230 19.28 6.68 -0.53
C ALA A 230 18.73 6.18 0.81
N ILE A 231 17.48 5.73 0.85
CA ILE A 231 16.80 5.32 2.08
C ILE A 231 17.14 3.87 2.46
N ASP A 232 16.90 2.92 1.57
CA ASP A 232 17.09 1.49 1.81
C ASP A 232 17.70 0.73 0.62
N GLY A 233 18.03 1.43 -0.45
CA GLY A 233 18.65 0.86 -1.66
C GLY A 233 17.65 0.60 -2.79
N ASP A 234 16.36 0.45 -2.48
CA ASP A 234 15.30 0.31 -3.46
C ASP A 234 14.70 1.68 -3.83
N PRO A 235 14.19 1.86 -5.06
CA PRO A 235 13.59 3.14 -5.47
C PRO A 235 12.30 3.39 -4.67
N GLN A 236 12.27 4.51 -3.95
CA GLN A 236 11.13 4.96 -3.16
C GLN A 236 10.76 6.40 -3.51
N ARG A 237 9.45 6.67 -3.70
CA ARG A 237 8.95 8.03 -3.84
C ARG A 237 8.58 8.60 -2.49
N VAL A 238 9.14 9.75 -2.19
CA VAL A 238 8.93 10.52 -0.95
C VAL A 238 8.81 12.00 -1.29
N ILE A 239 8.26 12.81 -0.37
CA ILE A 239 8.42 14.27 -0.45
C ILE A 239 9.90 14.61 -0.30
N GLN A 240 10.42 15.50 -1.16
CA GLN A 240 11.77 16.00 -1.09
C GLN A 240 11.88 16.96 0.12
N THR A 241 12.59 16.51 1.16
CA THR A 241 12.86 17.26 2.37
C THR A 241 14.36 17.43 2.55
N GLU A 242 14.78 18.38 3.40
CA GLU A 242 16.21 18.52 3.74
C GLU A 242 16.82 17.19 4.26
N MET A 243 16.04 16.37 4.93
CA MET A 243 16.47 15.05 5.38
C MET A 243 16.78 14.14 4.20
N VAL A 244 15.93 14.10 3.19
CA VAL A 244 16.12 13.30 1.97
C VAL A 244 17.33 13.82 1.18
N GLU A 245 17.46 15.14 1.00
CA GLU A 245 18.63 15.73 0.35
C GLU A 245 19.94 15.40 1.06
N ARG A 246 19.96 15.46 2.41
CA ARG A 246 21.13 15.03 3.20
C ARG A 246 21.45 13.55 2.98
N LEU A 247 20.44 12.68 2.91
CA LEU A 247 20.66 11.27 2.61
C LEU A 247 21.27 11.07 1.21
N GLU A 248 20.79 11.79 0.20
CA GLU A 248 21.31 11.69 -1.17
C GLU A 248 22.75 12.18 -1.29
N ARG A 249 23.10 13.29 -0.62
CA ARG A 249 24.47 13.85 -0.62
C ARG A 249 25.45 13.04 0.24
N THR A 250 24.96 12.21 1.17
CA THR A 250 25.83 11.44 2.08
C THR A 250 26.49 10.27 1.34
N ASN A 251 27.81 10.12 1.46
CA ASN A 251 28.54 8.96 0.93
C ASN A 251 27.91 7.66 1.44
N PRO A 252 27.65 6.66 0.57
CA PRO A 252 27.05 5.38 0.96
C PRO A 252 27.73 4.68 2.14
N LEU A 253 29.07 4.78 2.26
CA LEU A 253 29.84 4.19 3.36
C LEU A 253 29.55 4.88 4.71
N LEU A 254 29.25 6.18 4.73
CA LEU A 254 28.90 6.92 5.94
C LEU A 254 27.45 6.71 6.40
N ARG A 255 26.61 6.09 5.57
CA ARG A 255 25.22 5.73 5.91
C ARG A 255 25.14 4.49 6.81
N LEU A 256 26.15 3.61 6.75
CA LEU A 256 26.18 2.33 7.48
C LEU A 256 26.04 2.44 9.00
N PRO A 257 26.74 3.33 9.73
CA PRO A 257 26.57 3.43 11.17
C PRO A 257 25.16 3.83 11.60
N ARG A 258 24.53 4.73 10.84
CA ARG A 258 23.15 5.17 11.08
C ARG A 258 22.14 4.05 10.78
N ALA A 259 22.34 3.33 9.69
CA ALA A 259 21.54 2.18 9.31
C ALA A 259 21.60 1.07 10.38
N LEU A 260 22.78 0.82 10.94
CA LEU A 260 22.97 -0.15 12.01
C LEU A 260 22.27 0.28 13.31
N ALA A 261 22.37 1.56 13.68
CA ALA A 261 21.64 2.10 14.83
C ALA A 261 20.12 1.98 14.64
N ASN A 262 19.60 2.26 13.45
CA ASN A 262 18.19 2.11 13.11
C ASN A 262 17.73 0.63 13.11
N ALA A 263 18.59 -0.30 12.65
CA ALA A 263 18.31 -1.72 12.71
C ALA A 263 18.18 -2.22 14.16
N LEU A 264 19.06 -1.74 15.06
CA LEU A 264 18.96 -2.05 16.48
C LEU A 264 17.73 -1.44 17.15
N ALA A 265 17.34 -0.22 16.76
CA ALA A 265 16.15 0.42 17.24
C ALA A 265 14.87 -0.30 16.74
N PHE A 266 14.83 -0.68 15.47
CA PHE A 266 13.73 -1.47 14.90
C PHE A 266 13.56 -2.82 15.61
N ARG A 267 14.66 -3.51 15.88
CA ARG A 267 14.67 -4.74 16.67
C ARG A 267 14.02 -4.57 18.04
N ARG A 268 14.38 -3.49 18.77
CA ARG A 268 13.79 -3.22 20.10
C ARG A 268 12.28 -3.01 20.03
N LEU A 269 11.82 -2.37 18.95
CA LEU A 269 10.39 -2.09 18.73
C LEU A 269 9.60 -3.34 18.35
N THR A 270 10.15 -4.18 17.46
CA THR A 270 9.47 -5.39 16.98
C THR A 270 9.66 -6.59 17.89
N LYS A 271 10.47 -6.45 18.98
CA LYS A 271 10.86 -7.55 19.88
C LYS A 271 11.50 -8.74 19.16
N THR A 272 12.08 -8.51 17.98
CA THR A 272 12.72 -9.55 17.17
C THR A 272 14.06 -9.94 17.80
N SER A 273 14.40 -11.24 17.88
CA SER A 273 15.68 -11.68 18.41
C SER A 273 16.84 -11.33 17.47
N LEU A 274 18.08 -11.24 17.98
CA LEU A 274 19.27 -11.08 17.13
C LEU A 274 19.42 -12.24 16.14
N GLY A 275 19.10 -13.45 16.59
CA GLY A 275 19.14 -14.64 15.75
C GLY A 275 18.14 -14.59 14.60
N ASP A 276 16.95 -14.06 14.83
CA ASP A 276 15.92 -13.90 13.79
C ASP A 276 16.33 -12.82 12.79
N LEU A 277 16.88 -11.68 13.25
CA LEU A 277 17.41 -10.64 12.36
C LEU A 277 18.55 -11.15 11.47
N VAL A 278 19.46 -11.94 12.02
CA VAL A 278 20.56 -12.55 11.26
C VAL A 278 20.00 -13.59 10.28
N ARG A 279 19.03 -14.40 10.70
CA ARG A 279 18.38 -15.40 9.85
C ARG A 279 17.58 -14.74 8.73
N GLU A 280 16.82 -13.69 9.03
CA GLU A 280 16.09 -12.88 8.08
C GLU A 280 17.05 -12.19 7.10
N GLY A 281 18.13 -11.59 7.61
CA GLY A 281 19.17 -11.01 6.80
C GLY A 281 19.84 -12.02 5.87
N LEU A 282 20.12 -13.23 6.35
CA LEU A 282 20.67 -14.31 5.52
C LEU A 282 19.67 -14.82 4.47
N ALA A 283 18.40 -14.92 4.84
CA ALA A 283 17.33 -15.29 3.91
C ALA A 283 17.13 -14.23 2.81
N MET A 284 17.08 -12.94 3.18
CA MET A 284 17.01 -11.82 2.23
C MET A 284 18.24 -11.76 1.32
N ARG A 285 19.42 -12.00 1.87
CA ARG A 285 20.67 -12.06 1.09
C ARG A 285 20.66 -13.17 0.06
N LYS A 286 20.16 -14.37 0.44
CA LYS A 286 20.07 -15.54 -0.44
C LYS A 286 19.03 -15.36 -1.53
N THR A 287 17.93 -14.65 -1.23
CA THR A 287 16.79 -14.47 -2.16
C THR A 287 16.98 -13.28 -3.10
N ARG A 288 17.72 -12.23 -2.68
CA ARG A 288 17.86 -10.96 -3.40
C ARG A 288 19.31 -10.58 -3.73
N GLU A 289 20.28 -11.43 -3.45
CA GLU A 289 21.73 -11.16 -3.64
C GLU A 289 22.21 -9.87 -2.96
N LEU A 290 21.64 -9.52 -1.81
CA LEU A 290 21.92 -8.26 -1.10
C LEU A 290 23.24 -8.33 -0.34
N THR A 291 23.98 -7.22 -0.31
CA THR A 291 25.15 -7.02 0.58
C THR A 291 24.69 -6.77 2.02
N TRP A 292 25.60 -6.97 3.00
CA TRP A 292 25.34 -6.63 4.42
C TRP A 292 24.98 -5.16 4.62
N ALA A 293 25.54 -4.26 3.80
CA ALA A 293 25.24 -2.84 3.80
C ALA A 293 23.78 -2.57 3.36
N GLN A 294 23.31 -3.25 2.33
CA GLN A 294 21.93 -3.15 1.86
C GLN A 294 20.92 -3.73 2.88
N LEU A 295 21.29 -4.80 3.57
CA LEU A 295 20.49 -5.35 4.66
C LEU A 295 20.36 -4.39 5.84
N ALA A 296 21.46 -3.76 6.24
CA ALA A 296 21.43 -2.73 7.28
C ALA A 296 20.59 -1.53 6.84
N MET A 297 20.66 -1.15 5.56
CA MET A 297 19.85 -0.07 4.99
C MET A 297 18.35 -0.42 4.88
N ALA A 298 17.99 -1.67 4.63
CA ALA A 298 16.59 -2.10 4.56
C ALA A 298 15.82 -1.83 5.87
N ALA A 299 16.49 -1.81 7.01
CA ALA A 299 15.89 -1.46 8.29
C ALA A 299 15.67 0.06 8.48
N ASN A 300 16.27 0.90 7.63
CA ASN A 300 16.13 2.36 7.72
C ASN A 300 14.71 2.82 7.36
N ALA A 301 14.16 2.32 6.25
CA ALA A 301 12.87 2.79 5.75
C ALA A 301 11.74 2.67 6.80
N PRO A 302 11.54 1.53 7.49
CA PRO A 302 10.51 1.42 8.54
C PRO A 302 10.71 2.42 9.67
N MET A 303 11.96 2.65 10.11
CA MET A 303 12.26 3.54 11.23
C MET A 303 12.10 5.02 10.87
N LEU A 304 12.57 5.42 9.70
CA LEU A 304 12.42 6.79 9.21
C LEU A 304 10.95 7.12 8.92
N THR A 305 10.20 6.15 8.39
CA THR A 305 8.75 6.28 8.19
C THR A 305 8.02 6.38 9.53
N ARG A 306 8.39 5.58 10.53
CA ARG A 306 7.80 5.67 11.87
C ARG A 306 8.05 7.02 12.52
N ALA A 307 9.28 7.54 12.42
CA ALA A 307 9.64 8.84 13.00
C ALA A 307 8.71 9.96 12.51
N SER A 308 8.33 9.95 11.24
CA SER A 308 7.36 10.92 10.70
C SER A 308 5.91 10.50 10.95
N MET A 309 5.49 9.31 10.46
CA MET A 309 4.08 8.92 10.41
C MET A 309 3.45 8.61 11.78
N VAL A 310 4.26 8.30 12.79
CA VAL A 310 3.78 7.98 14.15
C VAL A 310 4.22 9.03 15.15
N GLU A 311 5.50 9.47 15.08
CA GLU A 311 6.09 10.37 16.08
C GLU A 311 6.00 11.86 15.68
N GLY A 312 5.57 12.17 14.43
CA GLY A 312 5.44 13.53 13.93
C GLY A 312 6.78 14.25 13.67
N ARG A 313 7.89 13.53 13.69
CA ARG A 313 9.25 14.06 13.58
C ARG A 313 9.70 14.16 12.11
N ILE A 314 9.23 15.17 11.42
CA ILE A 314 9.48 15.38 9.98
C ILE A 314 10.98 15.61 9.70
N GLU A 315 11.68 16.28 10.61
CA GLU A 315 13.10 16.65 10.48
C GLU A 315 14.07 15.46 10.44
N VAL A 316 13.64 14.29 10.93
CA VAL A 316 14.44 13.07 10.96
C VAL A 316 13.79 11.89 10.25
N GLY A 317 12.52 12.05 9.84
CA GLY A 317 11.73 11.04 9.14
C GLY A 317 11.67 11.25 7.63
N ILE A 318 11.10 10.28 6.94
CA ILE A 318 10.76 10.38 5.52
C ILE A 318 9.24 10.46 5.37
N LEU A 319 8.78 11.07 4.28
CA LEU A 319 7.37 11.26 3.97
C LEU A 319 7.00 10.49 2.68
N PRO A 320 6.76 9.14 2.77
CA PRO A 320 6.42 8.33 1.60
C PRO A 320 5.09 8.76 1.01
N THR A 321 5.08 9.17 -0.25
CA THR A 321 3.89 9.69 -0.91
C THR A 321 3.89 9.39 -2.40
N GLY A 322 2.70 9.23 -2.99
CA GLY A 322 2.52 9.30 -4.44
C GLY A 322 2.62 10.75 -4.94
N GLN A 323 2.97 10.90 -6.22
CA GLN A 323 3.07 12.22 -6.85
C GLN A 323 1.74 12.99 -6.81
N VAL A 324 0.62 12.28 -6.69
CA VAL A 324 -0.74 12.82 -6.53
C VAL A 324 -0.90 13.74 -5.32
N VAL A 325 0.04 13.74 -4.37
CA VAL A 325 0.02 14.65 -3.22
C VAL A 325 -0.15 16.11 -3.64
N GLY A 326 0.45 16.52 -4.75
CA GLY A 326 0.41 17.91 -5.23
C GLY A 326 -0.93 18.40 -5.77
N VAL A 327 -1.96 17.55 -5.78
CA VAL A 327 -3.34 17.91 -6.17
C VAL A 327 -4.36 17.61 -5.06
N ILE A 328 -3.89 17.38 -3.84
CA ILE A 328 -4.73 17.15 -2.66
C ILE A 328 -4.51 18.33 -1.70
N ASP A 329 -5.54 19.10 -1.46
CA ASP A 329 -5.49 20.36 -0.68
C ASP A 329 -6.39 20.34 0.55
N GLU A 330 -7.11 19.25 0.81
CA GLU A 330 -8.08 19.13 1.90
C GLU A 330 -7.97 17.81 2.69
N LEU A 331 -8.57 17.80 3.89
CA LEU A 331 -8.66 16.66 4.81
C LEU A 331 -10.13 16.24 5.04
N PRO A 332 -10.80 15.64 4.05
CA PRO A 332 -12.15 15.13 4.21
C PRO A 332 -12.17 13.84 5.07
N THR A 333 -13.38 13.39 5.40
CA THR A 333 -13.59 12.02 5.87
C THR A 333 -13.43 11.00 4.73
N VAL A 334 -13.20 9.74 5.08
CA VAL A 334 -13.15 8.66 4.09
C VAL A 334 -14.47 8.53 3.33
N ALA A 335 -15.61 8.75 4.00
CA ALA A 335 -16.92 8.70 3.34
C ALA A 335 -17.05 9.81 2.29
N GLU A 336 -16.70 11.05 2.63
CA GLU A 336 -16.68 12.18 1.69
C GLU A 336 -15.77 11.91 0.49
N VAL A 337 -14.59 11.29 0.70
CA VAL A 337 -13.68 10.91 -0.40
C VAL A 337 -14.34 9.92 -1.36
N LEU A 338 -14.97 8.86 -0.85
CA LEU A 338 -15.60 7.86 -1.70
C LEU A 338 -16.80 8.44 -2.44
N GLU A 339 -17.66 9.20 -1.74
CA GLU A 339 -18.83 9.85 -2.33
C GLU A 339 -18.45 10.82 -3.45
N GLU A 340 -17.43 11.65 -3.22
CA GLU A 340 -16.93 12.60 -4.22
C GLU A 340 -16.34 11.90 -5.45
N ILE A 341 -15.53 10.85 -5.25
CA ILE A 341 -14.96 10.08 -6.36
C ILE A 341 -16.07 9.44 -7.19
N VAL A 342 -17.09 8.86 -6.56
CA VAL A 342 -18.22 8.22 -7.26
C VAL A 342 -19.03 9.27 -8.03
N ARG A 343 -19.39 10.38 -7.40
CA ARG A 343 -20.13 11.48 -8.02
C ARG A 343 -19.38 12.01 -9.25
N GLU A 344 -18.10 12.35 -9.11
CA GLU A 344 -17.29 12.85 -10.21
C GLU A 344 -17.10 11.81 -11.33
N ALA A 345 -17.03 10.52 -11.00
CA ALA A 345 -16.94 9.45 -11.98
C ALA A 345 -18.24 9.35 -12.80
N GLU A 346 -19.41 9.40 -12.14
CA GLU A 346 -20.71 9.39 -12.81
C GLU A 346 -20.89 10.60 -13.74
N GLU A 347 -20.55 11.81 -13.28
CA GLU A 347 -20.57 13.03 -14.09
C GLU A 347 -19.60 12.93 -15.30
N THR A 348 -18.42 12.35 -15.08
CA THR A 348 -17.43 12.16 -16.16
C THR A 348 -17.94 11.19 -17.21
N LEU A 349 -18.51 10.05 -16.80
CA LEU A 349 -19.10 9.08 -17.71
C LEU A 349 -20.27 9.69 -18.51
N ALA A 350 -21.16 10.43 -17.84
CA ALA A 350 -22.27 11.11 -18.52
C ALA A 350 -21.78 12.10 -19.58
N ARG A 351 -20.74 12.88 -19.26
CA ARG A 351 -20.14 13.83 -20.23
C ARG A 351 -19.46 13.13 -21.43
N LEU A 352 -18.85 11.97 -21.21
CA LEU A 352 -18.20 11.22 -22.30
C LEU A 352 -19.19 10.48 -23.21
N ALA A 353 -20.39 10.21 -22.68
CA ALA A 353 -21.47 9.56 -23.44
C ALA A 353 -22.35 10.55 -24.23
N ALA A 354 -22.26 11.85 -23.95
CA ALA A 354 -22.95 12.92 -24.64
C ALA A 354 -22.19 13.37 -25.91
#